data_8cc315161dcaf2addb73c3133cabcd2b
#
_entry.id   8cc315161dcaf2addb73c3133cabcd2b
#
_cell.length_a   1.000
_cell.length_b   1.000
_cell.length_c   1.000
_cell.angle_alpha   90.00
_cell.angle_beta   90.00
_cell.angle_gamma   90.00
#
_symmetry.space_group_name_H-M   'P 1'
#
loop_
_entity.id
_entity.type
_entity.pdbx_description
1 polymer ?
#
loop_
_entity_poly.entity_id
_entity_poly.type
_entity_poly.pdbx_seq_one_letter_code
_entity_poly.pdbx_strand_id
1 'polypeptide(L)'
;MFMFLSHPLDPEGYAWPGEPVVKTTQCTDVSDDCPFCSFVSELPNHCGTHMDAPRHFVKDGLSINDLSIDYFCNTEVALLEIPKGPAEGIYKEDLEPFADILSKVSFALIRTGMEKYRETDQNTYQNEGSYIAPSAGDYLTENFPNLKGVGMDFLAIGSASSKCPEGELPPDCHRHMLGYYTGKFVTGVEDMHLADVPKGAKIKRFFNAPLLIKGLDSSQVVCIAEIE
;
A
#
# COMPACT_ATOMS: atom_id res chain seq x y z
N MET A 1 15.45 15.46 -5.30
CA MET A 1 14.86 15.80 -3.97
C MET A 1 14.34 14.52 -3.34
N PHE A 2 14.45 14.35 -2.00
CA PHE A 2 13.79 13.22 -1.31
C PHE A 2 12.45 13.64 -0.72
N MET A 3 11.48 12.73 -0.75
CA MET A 3 10.13 12.90 -0.19
C MET A 3 9.71 11.65 0.57
N PHE A 4 8.95 11.81 1.66
CA PHE A 4 8.19 10.71 2.23
C PHE A 4 6.92 10.48 1.41
N LEU A 5 6.65 9.21 1.10
CA LEU A 5 5.43 8.75 0.43
C LEU A 5 4.61 7.83 1.35
N SER A 6 4.88 7.86 2.64
CA SER A 6 4.08 7.22 3.69
C SER A 6 3.51 8.28 4.62
N HIS A 7 2.29 8.04 5.10
CA HIS A 7 1.71 8.86 6.15
C HIS A 7 2.37 8.52 7.50
N PRO A 8 2.51 9.51 8.41
CA PRO A 8 2.81 9.19 9.81
C PRO A 8 1.73 8.28 10.40
N LEU A 9 2.15 7.31 11.24
CA LEU A 9 1.21 6.51 12.01
C LEU A 9 0.60 7.39 13.11
N ASP A 10 -0.72 7.46 13.13
CA ASP A 10 -1.49 8.29 14.04
C ASP A 10 -2.43 7.40 14.87
N PRO A 11 -2.42 7.50 16.24
CA PRO A 11 -3.40 6.80 17.07
C PRO A 11 -4.87 7.14 16.78
N GLU A 12 -5.12 8.31 16.19
CA GLU A 12 -6.44 8.74 15.70
C GLU A 12 -6.60 8.48 14.18
N GLY A 13 -5.66 7.71 13.59
CA GLY A 13 -5.56 7.50 12.16
C GLY A 13 -6.51 6.44 11.61
N TYR A 14 -6.11 5.86 10.49
CA TYR A 14 -6.97 5.04 9.65
C TYR A 14 -6.55 3.57 9.69
N ALA A 15 -7.54 2.71 9.71
CA ALA A 15 -7.40 1.27 9.51
C ALA A 15 -8.59 0.77 8.69
N TRP A 16 -8.53 -0.47 8.26
CA TRP A 16 -9.69 -1.15 7.68
C TRP A 16 -10.89 -1.10 8.67
N PRO A 17 -12.13 -0.91 8.20
CA PRO A 17 -13.29 -0.81 9.08
C PRO A 17 -13.42 -2.00 10.04
N GLY A 18 -13.39 -1.70 11.34
CA GLY A 18 -13.46 -2.71 12.41
C GLY A 18 -12.10 -3.24 12.87
N GLU A 19 -11.02 -2.93 12.19
CA GLU A 19 -9.67 -3.29 12.63
C GLU A 19 -9.08 -2.26 13.61
N PRO A 20 -8.14 -2.69 14.47
CA PRO A 20 -7.51 -1.78 15.42
C PRO A 20 -6.57 -0.79 14.72
N VAL A 21 -6.45 0.39 15.29
CA VAL A 21 -5.44 1.39 14.92
C VAL A 21 -4.22 1.31 15.83
N VAL A 22 -3.13 1.98 15.46
CA VAL A 22 -1.93 2.08 16.29
C VAL A 22 -2.28 2.68 17.65
N LYS A 23 -1.62 2.18 18.71
CA LYS A 23 -1.71 2.78 20.05
C LYS A 23 -0.32 3.11 20.56
N THR A 24 -0.20 4.24 21.23
CA THR A 24 1.03 4.64 21.90
C THR A 24 0.73 4.92 23.38
N THR A 25 1.57 4.42 24.27
CA THR A 25 1.49 4.66 25.71
C THR A 25 2.81 5.25 26.17
N GLN A 26 2.77 6.46 26.71
CA GLN A 26 3.94 7.07 27.33
C GLN A 26 4.26 6.34 28.65
N CYS A 27 5.49 5.85 28.76
CA CYS A 27 5.98 5.15 29.96
C CYS A 27 6.73 6.07 30.91
N THR A 28 7.56 6.96 30.35
CA THR A 28 8.32 7.96 31.08
C THR A 28 8.26 9.30 30.39
N ASP A 29 8.45 10.37 31.11
CA ASP A 29 8.61 11.72 30.56
C ASP A 29 9.83 12.41 31.18
N VAL A 30 10.40 13.36 30.45
CA VAL A 30 11.55 14.12 30.93
C VAL A 30 11.15 15.02 32.12
N SER A 31 11.84 14.86 33.23
CA SER A 31 11.67 15.65 34.46
C SER A 31 12.99 15.74 35.21
N ASP A 32 13.01 16.45 36.34
CA ASP A 32 14.21 16.53 37.17
C ASP A 32 14.65 15.16 37.71
N ASP A 33 13.70 14.21 37.85
CA ASP A 33 13.93 12.86 38.36
C ASP A 33 14.08 11.80 37.24
N CYS A 34 13.73 12.14 36.01
CA CYS A 34 13.78 11.21 34.85
C CYS A 34 14.40 11.91 33.63
N PRO A 35 15.61 11.50 33.17
CA PRO A 35 16.32 12.21 32.11
C PRO A 35 15.88 11.82 30.70
N PHE A 36 14.87 10.95 30.50
CA PHE A 36 14.45 10.46 29.19
C PHE A 36 12.93 10.26 29.08
N CYS A 37 12.46 10.33 27.86
CA CYS A 37 11.09 10.00 27.46
C CYS A 37 11.07 8.64 26.76
N SER A 38 10.07 7.81 27.06
CA SER A 38 9.88 6.52 26.39
C SER A 38 8.40 6.20 26.17
N PHE A 39 8.15 5.44 25.12
CA PHE A 39 6.81 4.98 24.74
C PHE A 39 6.81 3.48 24.45
N VAL A 40 5.67 2.85 24.66
CA VAL A 40 5.32 1.56 24.10
C VAL A 40 4.32 1.78 22.97
N SER A 41 4.52 1.11 21.81
CA SER A 41 3.61 1.15 20.68
C SER A 41 3.06 -0.24 20.41
N GLU A 42 1.74 -0.34 20.29
CA GLU A 42 1.03 -1.50 19.73
C GLU A 42 0.76 -1.18 18.27
N LEU A 43 1.30 -2.01 17.36
CA LEU A 43 1.26 -1.79 15.92
C LEU A 43 0.48 -2.91 15.23
N PRO A 44 -0.82 -2.73 14.93
CA PRO A 44 -1.54 -3.62 14.02
C PRO A 44 -0.89 -3.55 12.63
N ASN A 45 -0.59 -4.70 12.03
CA ASN A 45 0.25 -4.74 10.82
C ASN A 45 -0.46 -4.23 9.55
N HIS A 46 -1.79 -4.17 9.52
CA HIS A 46 -2.59 -3.58 8.45
C HIS A 46 -3.14 -2.19 8.82
N CYS A 47 -2.30 -1.31 9.34
CA CYS A 47 -2.69 0.02 9.77
C CYS A 47 -1.72 1.07 9.22
N GLY A 48 -2.26 2.16 8.66
CA GLY A 48 -1.46 3.21 8.01
C GLY A 48 -0.77 2.72 6.73
N THR A 49 0.25 3.42 6.28
CA THR A 49 1.00 2.97 5.10
C THR A 49 1.74 1.66 5.41
N HIS A 50 1.30 0.58 4.76
CA HIS A 50 1.83 -0.77 4.98
C HIS A 50 1.94 -1.55 3.68
N MET A 51 2.67 -2.65 3.70
CA MET A 51 2.88 -3.52 2.55
C MET A 51 2.38 -4.92 2.85
N ASP A 52 1.59 -5.48 1.92
CA ASP A 52 1.11 -6.85 1.97
C ASP A 52 2.02 -7.80 1.22
N ALA A 53 2.30 -8.94 1.86
CA ALA A 53 2.98 -10.08 1.25
C ALA A 53 1.98 -11.21 0.92
N PRO A 54 2.38 -12.21 0.11
CA PRO A 54 1.53 -13.36 -0.25
C PRO A 54 0.86 -14.05 0.93
N ARG A 55 1.55 -14.15 2.07
CA ARG A 55 1.03 -14.79 3.28
C ARG A 55 -0.31 -14.24 3.76
N HIS A 56 -0.64 -12.99 3.42
CA HIS A 56 -1.90 -12.38 3.81
C HIS A 56 -3.12 -13.16 3.29
N PHE A 57 -3.07 -13.67 2.06
CA PHE A 57 -4.17 -14.46 1.46
C PHE A 57 -3.77 -15.86 1.01
N VAL A 58 -2.48 -16.22 1.06
CA VAL A 58 -1.97 -17.52 0.63
C VAL A 58 -1.45 -18.28 1.85
N LYS A 59 -2.11 -19.40 2.20
CA LYS A 59 -1.63 -20.29 3.25
C LYS A 59 -0.22 -20.75 2.90
N ASP A 60 0.71 -20.61 3.84
CA ASP A 60 2.13 -20.92 3.67
C ASP A 60 2.83 -20.04 2.60
N GLY A 61 2.22 -18.90 2.21
CA GLY A 61 2.83 -17.88 1.37
C GLY A 61 4.01 -17.18 2.03
N LEU A 62 4.81 -16.47 1.23
CA LEU A 62 5.94 -15.69 1.71
C LEU A 62 5.47 -14.59 2.67
N SER A 63 6.12 -14.49 3.83
CA SER A 63 5.97 -13.37 4.76
C SER A 63 6.86 -12.19 4.34
N ILE A 64 6.67 -11.02 4.96
CA ILE A 64 7.48 -9.82 4.65
C ILE A 64 8.98 -10.10 4.74
N ASN A 65 9.43 -10.81 5.76
CA ASN A 65 10.85 -11.10 5.95
C ASN A 65 11.40 -12.23 5.07
N ASP A 66 10.57 -12.92 4.29
CA ASP A 66 10.97 -13.90 3.29
C ASP A 66 11.19 -13.25 1.90
N LEU A 67 10.70 -12.04 1.70
CA LEU A 67 10.92 -11.28 0.47
C LEU A 67 12.37 -10.83 0.36
N SER A 68 12.92 -10.86 -0.85
CA SER A 68 14.27 -10.35 -1.10
C SER A 68 14.33 -8.83 -1.00
N ILE A 69 15.52 -8.27 -0.75
CA ILE A 69 15.74 -6.81 -0.66
C ILE A 69 15.24 -6.04 -1.89
N ASP A 70 15.18 -6.69 -3.05
CA ASP A 70 14.70 -6.08 -4.30
C ASP A 70 13.20 -5.72 -4.29
N TYR A 71 12.43 -6.23 -3.34
CA TYR A 71 11.04 -5.80 -3.14
C TYR A 71 10.95 -4.45 -2.41
N PHE A 72 12.04 -4.02 -1.77
CA PHE A 72 12.09 -2.85 -0.91
C PHE A 72 12.95 -1.71 -1.45
N CYS A 73 13.80 -1.99 -2.45
CA CYS A 73 14.73 -1.03 -3.04
C CYS A 73 14.55 -1.01 -4.56
N ASN A 74 13.86 0.00 -5.09
CA ASN A 74 13.46 0.06 -6.49
C ASN A 74 14.12 1.26 -7.19
N THR A 75 14.71 1.02 -8.38
CA THR A 75 15.34 2.05 -9.23
C THR A 75 14.59 2.28 -10.54
N GLU A 76 13.64 1.41 -10.84
CA GLU A 76 12.79 1.47 -12.03
C GLU A 76 11.35 1.60 -11.54
N VAL A 77 10.88 2.84 -11.40
CA VAL A 77 9.61 3.19 -10.76
C VAL A 77 8.83 4.17 -11.62
N ALA A 78 7.55 3.94 -11.75
CA ALA A 78 6.64 4.87 -12.43
C ALA A 78 5.52 5.33 -11.50
N LEU A 79 5.07 6.58 -11.67
CA LEU A 79 3.83 7.10 -11.13
C LEU A 79 2.79 7.09 -12.24
N LEU A 80 1.71 6.35 -12.03
CA LEU A 80 0.57 6.24 -12.93
C LEU A 80 -0.58 7.10 -12.40
N GLU A 81 -1.06 8.01 -13.25
CA GLU A 81 -2.22 8.84 -12.96
C GLU A 81 -3.48 8.10 -13.44
N ILE A 82 -4.23 7.52 -12.52
CA ILE A 82 -5.47 6.78 -12.80
C ILE A 82 -6.59 7.34 -11.91
N PRO A 83 -7.15 8.51 -12.24
CA PRO A 83 -8.17 9.15 -11.42
C PRO A 83 -9.37 8.23 -11.22
N LYS A 84 -9.76 8.03 -9.96
CA LYS A 84 -10.94 7.26 -9.54
C LYS A 84 -11.71 8.01 -8.46
N GLY A 85 -13.00 7.72 -8.42
CA GLY A 85 -13.89 8.18 -7.36
C GLY A 85 -14.14 7.11 -6.30
N PRO A 86 -14.99 7.46 -5.29
CA PRO A 86 -15.39 6.51 -4.26
C PRO A 86 -16.02 5.24 -4.84
N ALA A 87 -15.59 4.08 -4.34
CA ALA A 87 -16.03 2.74 -4.73
C ALA A 87 -15.83 2.42 -6.23
N GLU A 88 -14.89 3.10 -6.91
CA GLU A 88 -14.54 2.81 -8.29
C GLU A 88 -13.32 1.88 -8.34
N GLY A 89 -13.44 0.77 -9.08
CA GLY A 89 -12.35 -0.18 -9.30
C GLY A 89 -11.35 0.33 -10.35
N ILE A 90 -10.09 -0.09 -10.17
CA ILE A 90 -9.07 -0.03 -11.21
C ILE A 90 -9.10 -1.37 -11.92
N TYR A 91 -9.45 -1.36 -13.20
CA TYR A 91 -9.58 -2.54 -14.04
C TYR A 91 -8.37 -2.70 -14.97
N LYS A 92 -8.27 -3.84 -15.64
CA LYS A 92 -7.25 -4.10 -16.67
C LYS A 92 -7.21 -2.97 -17.70
N GLU A 93 -8.37 -2.50 -18.17
CA GLU A 93 -8.52 -1.46 -19.17
C GLU A 93 -7.93 -0.11 -18.76
N ASP A 94 -7.89 0.18 -17.46
CA ASP A 94 -7.23 1.37 -16.90
C ASP A 94 -5.70 1.25 -16.93
N LEU A 95 -5.17 0.03 -16.90
CA LEU A 95 -3.74 -0.27 -16.89
C LEU A 95 -3.15 -0.47 -18.30
N GLU A 96 -3.95 -0.92 -19.26
CA GLU A 96 -3.51 -1.18 -20.64
C GLU A 96 -2.78 0.02 -21.28
N PRO A 97 -3.23 1.29 -21.10
CA PRO A 97 -2.49 2.45 -21.62
C PRO A 97 -1.08 2.61 -21.08
N PHE A 98 -0.77 1.98 -19.96
CA PHE A 98 0.53 2.03 -19.29
C PHE A 98 1.38 0.76 -19.51
N ALA A 99 0.97 -0.16 -20.39
CA ALA A 99 1.65 -1.44 -20.61
C ALA A 99 3.15 -1.28 -20.93
N ASP A 100 3.50 -0.32 -21.79
CA ASP A 100 4.89 -0.03 -22.15
C ASP A 100 5.73 0.47 -20.96
N ILE A 101 5.12 1.16 -20.03
CA ILE A 101 5.76 1.64 -18.80
C ILE A 101 5.90 0.48 -17.82
N LEU A 102 4.80 -0.24 -17.56
CA LEU A 102 4.74 -1.38 -16.65
C LEU A 102 5.73 -2.48 -17.02
N SER A 103 6.00 -2.68 -18.31
CA SER A 103 6.98 -3.66 -18.79
C SER A 103 8.44 -3.34 -18.43
N LYS A 104 8.72 -2.09 -18.03
CA LYS A 104 10.08 -1.57 -17.79
C LYS A 104 10.35 -1.27 -16.32
N VAL A 105 9.33 -1.29 -15.46
CA VAL A 105 9.49 -0.92 -14.06
C VAL A 105 9.43 -2.13 -13.13
N SER A 106 10.09 -2.00 -11.99
CA SER A 106 9.99 -2.98 -10.89
C SER A 106 8.91 -2.60 -9.88
N PHE A 107 8.49 -1.34 -9.86
CA PHE A 107 7.46 -0.84 -8.95
C PHE A 107 6.61 0.23 -9.64
N ALA A 108 5.28 0.17 -9.48
CA ALA A 108 4.36 1.19 -9.98
C ALA A 108 3.62 1.85 -8.82
N LEU A 109 3.57 3.18 -8.82
CA LEU A 109 2.74 3.96 -7.90
C LEU A 109 1.48 4.39 -8.63
N ILE A 110 0.32 4.15 -8.08
CA ILE A 110 -0.98 4.50 -8.66
C ILE A 110 -1.59 5.63 -7.84
N ARG A 111 -1.73 6.79 -8.48
CA ARG A 111 -2.41 7.95 -7.90
C ARG A 111 -3.82 8.08 -8.47
N THR A 112 -4.81 7.87 -7.61
CA THR A 112 -6.23 8.00 -7.96
C THR A 112 -6.80 9.35 -7.57
N GLY A 113 -6.20 9.99 -6.55
CA GLY A 113 -6.71 11.18 -5.91
C GLY A 113 -7.71 10.87 -4.78
N MET A 114 -7.83 9.60 -4.36
CA MET A 114 -8.63 9.20 -3.20
C MET A 114 -8.05 9.73 -1.89
N GLU A 115 -6.74 9.95 -1.83
CA GLU A 115 -6.05 10.49 -0.64
C GLU A 115 -6.68 11.82 -0.13
N LYS A 116 -7.29 12.62 -1.00
CA LYS A 116 -7.98 13.84 -0.59
C LYS A 116 -9.07 13.61 0.47
N TYR A 117 -9.69 12.42 0.48
CA TYR A 117 -10.72 12.08 1.45
C TYR A 117 -10.14 11.65 2.80
N ARG A 118 -8.87 11.28 2.85
CA ARG A 118 -8.20 10.83 4.08
C ARG A 118 -8.37 11.82 5.23
N GLU A 119 -8.26 13.11 4.97
CA GLU A 119 -8.41 14.15 5.98
C GLU A 119 -9.77 14.86 5.92
N THR A 120 -10.44 14.88 4.76
CA THR A 120 -11.64 15.66 4.55
C THR A 120 -12.94 14.88 4.77
N ASP A 121 -12.92 13.56 4.55
CA ASP A 121 -14.09 12.68 4.69
C ASP A 121 -13.63 11.25 5.01
N GLN A 122 -13.36 11.00 6.29
CA GLN A 122 -12.91 9.72 6.80
C GLN A 122 -13.85 8.57 6.44
N ASN A 123 -15.17 8.83 6.48
CA ASN A 123 -16.15 7.79 6.14
C ASN A 123 -16.00 7.34 4.68
N THR A 124 -15.89 8.27 3.75
CA THR A 124 -15.66 7.95 2.33
C THR A 124 -14.32 7.25 2.14
N TYR A 125 -13.26 7.70 2.81
CA TYR A 125 -11.94 7.08 2.69
C TYR A 125 -11.93 5.62 3.14
N GLN A 126 -12.54 5.32 4.29
CA GLN A 126 -12.54 3.98 4.90
C GLN A 126 -13.56 3.03 4.27
N ASN A 127 -14.77 3.52 3.99
CA ASN A 127 -15.89 2.65 3.61
C ASN A 127 -16.21 2.66 2.12
N GLU A 128 -15.68 3.62 1.36
CA GLU A 128 -15.92 3.75 -0.08
C GLU A 128 -14.60 3.97 -0.85
N GLY A 129 -13.48 3.40 -0.39
CA GLY A 129 -12.18 3.48 -1.10
C GLY A 129 -12.25 2.91 -2.51
N SER A 130 -11.39 3.41 -3.41
CA SER A 130 -11.10 2.72 -4.67
C SER A 130 -10.43 1.37 -4.39
N TYR A 131 -10.33 0.52 -5.40
CA TYR A 131 -9.75 -0.82 -5.24
C TYR A 131 -9.10 -1.32 -6.54
N ILE A 132 -8.25 -2.34 -6.43
CA ILE A 132 -7.67 -3.06 -7.56
C ILE A 132 -8.61 -4.22 -7.90
N ALA A 133 -9.34 -4.15 -9.01
CA ALA A 133 -10.22 -5.22 -9.43
C ALA A 133 -9.44 -6.52 -9.78
N PRO A 134 -10.04 -7.71 -9.64
CA PRO A 134 -9.41 -8.98 -10.00
C PRO A 134 -8.77 -8.99 -11.38
N SER A 135 -9.42 -8.39 -12.39
CA SER A 135 -8.88 -8.29 -13.75
C SER A 135 -7.59 -7.47 -13.84
N ALA A 136 -7.46 -6.43 -13.00
CA ALA A 136 -6.23 -5.66 -12.90
C ALA A 136 -5.14 -6.45 -12.15
N GLY A 137 -5.49 -7.15 -11.07
CA GLY A 137 -4.58 -8.03 -10.34
C GLY A 137 -3.96 -9.11 -11.24
N ASP A 138 -4.79 -9.82 -12.01
CA ASP A 138 -4.34 -10.80 -13.00
C ASP A 138 -3.46 -10.16 -14.08
N TYR A 139 -3.88 -9.00 -14.59
CA TYR A 139 -3.11 -8.31 -15.62
C TYR A 139 -1.71 -7.92 -15.14
N LEU A 140 -1.58 -7.41 -13.90
CA LEU A 140 -0.30 -7.05 -13.29
C LEU A 140 0.58 -8.27 -13.05
N THR A 141 0.04 -9.35 -12.53
CA THR A 141 0.81 -10.54 -12.15
C THR A 141 1.22 -11.41 -13.33
N GLU A 142 0.42 -11.45 -14.41
CA GLU A 142 0.65 -12.35 -15.53
C GLU A 142 1.50 -11.74 -16.64
N ASN A 143 1.41 -10.40 -16.86
CA ASN A 143 2.00 -9.75 -18.02
C ASN A 143 3.32 -9.01 -17.72
N PHE A 144 3.63 -8.73 -16.46
CA PHE A 144 4.80 -7.92 -16.10
C PHE A 144 5.73 -8.67 -15.14
N PRO A 145 6.58 -9.58 -15.64
CA PRO A 145 7.41 -10.47 -14.80
C PRO A 145 8.45 -9.74 -13.95
N ASN A 146 8.79 -8.48 -14.29
CA ASN A 146 9.72 -7.67 -13.52
C ASN A 146 9.04 -6.84 -12.43
N LEU A 147 7.70 -6.69 -12.49
CA LEU A 147 6.93 -5.91 -11.55
C LEU A 147 6.84 -6.67 -10.21
N LYS A 148 7.34 -6.06 -9.15
CA LYS A 148 7.40 -6.64 -7.80
C LYS A 148 6.33 -6.08 -6.88
N GLY A 149 5.93 -4.83 -7.10
CA GLY A 149 4.94 -4.19 -6.26
C GLY A 149 4.21 -3.02 -6.91
N VAL A 150 3.06 -2.75 -6.35
CA VAL A 150 2.23 -1.58 -6.67
C VAL A 150 1.93 -0.84 -5.37
N GLY A 151 2.11 0.48 -5.39
CA GLY A 151 1.71 1.34 -4.28
C GLY A 151 0.51 2.21 -4.66
N MET A 152 -0.37 2.56 -3.70
CA MET A 152 -1.62 3.22 -3.98
C MET A 152 -2.02 4.25 -2.91
N ASP A 153 -2.71 5.31 -3.35
CA ASP A 153 -3.17 6.43 -2.51
C ASP A 153 -4.59 6.23 -1.94
N PHE A 154 -4.97 4.97 -1.73
CA PHE A 154 -6.23 4.58 -1.10
C PHE A 154 -5.99 3.48 -0.08
N LEU A 155 -7.01 3.24 0.76
CA LEU A 155 -6.86 2.53 2.03
C LEU A 155 -6.37 1.09 1.90
N ALA A 156 -6.85 0.34 0.89
CA ALA A 156 -6.53 -1.08 0.74
C ALA A 156 -6.69 -1.56 -0.72
N ILE A 157 -6.02 -2.66 -1.09
CA ILE A 157 -6.19 -3.34 -2.39
C ILE A 157 -7.67 -3.60 -2.69
N GLY A 158 -8.45 -3.99 -1.68
CA GLY A 158 -9.90 -4.13 -1.78
C GLY A 158 -10.64 -2.91 -1.24
N SER A 159 -11.95 -2.84 -1.46
CA SER A 159 -12.82 -1.81 -0.89
C SER A 159 -13.85 -2.40 0.06
N ALA A 160 -14.10 -1.73 1.19
CA ALA A 160 -15.17 -2.09 2.12
C ALA A 160 -16.57 -1.71 1.63
N SER A 161 -16.67 -1.08 0.45
CA SER A 161 -17.92 -0.58 -0.08
C SER A 161 -18.91 -1.71 -0.43
N SER A 162 -20.14 -1.55 0.01
CA SER A 162 -21.24 -2.41 -0.41
C SER A 162 -21.65 -2.22 -1.89
N LYS A 163 -21.04 -1.25 -2.58
CA LYS A 163 -21.24 -0.98 -4.01
C LYS A 163 -20.33 -1.83 -4.89
N CYS A 164 -19.33 -2.50 -4.33
CA CYS A 164 -18.45 -3.39 -5.10
C CYS A 164 -19.26 -4.53 -5.72
N PRO A 165 -19.01 -4.86 -7.00
CA PRO A 165 -19.66 -5.98 -7.67
C PRO A 165 -19.38 -7.33 -6.98
N GLU A 166 -20.28 -8.29 -7.20
CA GLU A 166 -20.00 -9.68 -6.82
C GLU A 166 -18.75 -10.19 -7.56
N GLY A 167 -17.84 -10.85 -6.82
CA GLY A 167 -16.55 -11.30 -7.32
C GLY A 167 -15.44 -10.23 -7.30
N GLU A 168 -15.73 -9.02 -6.81
CA GLU A 168 -14.76 -7.93 -6.60
C GLU A 168 -14.70 -7.51 -5.11
N LEU A 169 -15.05 -8.42 -4.23
CA LEU A 169 -14.96 -8.20 -2.79
C LEU A 169 -13.48 -8.19 -2.36
N PRO A 170 -13.17 -7.59 -1.19
CA PRO A 170 -11.78 -7.45 -0.74
C PRO A 170 -10.95 -8.74 -0.80
N PRO A 171 -11.46 -9.92 -0.39
CA PRO A 171 -10.70 -11.16 -0.51
C PRO A 171 -10.37 -11.54 -1.97
N ASP A 172 -11.27 -11.25 -2.92
CA ASP A 172 -11.04 -11.60 -4.32
C ASP A 172 -9.96 -10.71 -4.93
N CYS A 173 -10.03 -9.39 -4.69
CA CYS A 173 -9.01 -8.42 -5.12
C CYS A 173 -7.59 -8.83 -4.65
N HIS A 174 -7.44 -9.11 -3.37
CA HIS A 174 -6.15 -9.53 -2.80
C HIS A 174 -5.67 -10.87 -3.34
N ARG A 175 -6.56 -11.87 -3.49
CA ARG A 175 -6.19 -13.21 -3.98
C ARG A 175 -5.63 -13.17 -5.40
N HIS A 176 -6.19 -12.34 -6.27
CA HIS A 176 -5.70 -12.18 -7.64
C HIS A 176 -4.34 -11.49 -7.68
N MET A 177 -4.10 -10.54 -6.79
CA MET A 177 -2.85 -9.80 -6.74
C MET A 177 -1.73 -10.54 -5.98
N LEU A 178 -2.05 -11.22 -4.88
CA LEU A 178 -1.07 -11.83 -3.96
C LEU A 178 -0.75 -13.31 -4.28
N GLY A 179 -1.21 -13.84 -5.41
CA GLY A 179 -0.75 -15.13 -5.93
C GLY A 179 -1.55 -16.34 -5.48
N TYR A 180 -2.75 -16.18 -4.93
CA TYR A 180 -3.59 -17.29 -4.47
C TYR A 180 -3.91 -18.31 -5.57
N TYR A 181 -4.19 -17.84 -6.78
CA TYR A 181 -4.61 -18.71 -7.89
C TYR A 181 -3.46 -19.25 -8.72
N THR A 182 -2.39 -18.48 -8.92
CA THR A 182 -1.33 -18.79 -9.88
C THR A 182 0.05 -18.99 -9.25
N GLY A 183 0.22 -18.60 -8.00
CA GLY A 183 1.53 -18.51 -7.35
C GLY A 183 2.38 -17.32 -7.81
N LYS A 184 1.98 -16.59 -8.86
CA LYS A 184 2.59 -15.33 -9.26
C LYS A 184 1.93 -14.20 -8.48
N PHE A 185 2.72 -13.27 -7.97
CA PHE A 185 2.21 -12.18 -7.15
C PHE A 185 2.91 -10.85 -7.42
N VAL A 186 2.19 -9.81 -7.13
CA VAL A 186 2.68 -8.43 -7.01
C VAL A 186 2.26 -7.93 -5.63
N THR A 187 3.21 -7.42 -4.85
CA THR A 187 2.93 -6.90 -3.50
C THR A 187 2.17 -5.59 -3.57
N GLY A 188 1.34 -5.30 -2.57
CA GLY A 188 0.63 -4.02 -2.45
C GLY A 188 1.21 -3.16 -1.34
N VAL A 189 1.46 -1.87 -1.62
CA VAL A 189 1.69 -0.86 -0.59
C VAL A 189 0.47 0.04 -0.53
N GLU A 190 -0.24 -0.03 0.56
CA GLU A 190 -1.54 0.60 0.80
C GLU A 190 -1.40 1.91 1.57
N ASP A 191 -2.40 2.78 1.50
CA ASP A 191 -2.49 4.06 2.24
C ASP A 191 -1.23 4.94 2.04
N MET A 192 -0.81 5.16 0.78
CA MET A 192 0.36 5.99 0.47
C MET A 192 0.03 7.47 0.35
N HIS A 193 1.01 8.30 0.73
CA HIS A 193 0.99 9.75 0.51
C HIS A 193 1.55 10.08 -0.87
N LEU A 194 0.70 10.21 -1.88
CA LEU A 194 1.08 10.52 -3.27
C LEU A 194 0.65 11.91 -3.73
N ALA A 195 -0.17 12.63 -2.97
CA ALA A 195 -0.74 13.93 -3.36
C ALA A 195 0.35 14.98 -3.63
N ASP A 196 1.41 14.99 -2.83
CA ASP A 196 2.50 15.97 -2.92
C ASP A 196 3.54 15.67 -4.01
N VAL A 197 3.46 14.49 -4.65
CA VAL A 197 4.38 14.18 -5.77
C VAL A 197 4.03 15.06 -6.95
N PRO A 198 4.97 15.88 -7.48
CA PRO A 198 4.69 16.76 -8.60
C PRO A 198 4.19 15.98 -9.82
N LYS A 199 3.21 16.53 -10.52
CA LYS A 199 2.68 15.90 -11.73
C LYS A 199 3.78 15.75 -12.78
N GLY A 200 3.94 14.52 -13.29
CA GLY A 200 4.98 14.21 -14.27
C GLY A 200 6.39 14.09 -13.68
N ALA A 201 6.52 14.08 -12.35
CA ALA A 201 7.80 13.85 -11.69
C ALA A 201 8.38 12.49 -12.09
N LYS A 202 9.70 12.47 -12.33
CA LYS A 202 10.43 11.23 -12.56
C LYS A 202 11.00 10.73 -11.24
N ILE A 203 10.63 9.52 -10.86
CA ILE A 203 11.10 8.88 -9.65
C ILE A 203 12.38 8.09 -9.99
N LYS A 204 13.50 8.50 -9.41
CA LYS A 204 14.80 7.83 -9.61
C LYS A 204 14.97 6.60 -8.77
N ARG A 205 14.47 6.64 -7.53
CA ARG A 205 14.56 5.58 -6.54
C ARG A 205 13.32 5.61 -5.66
N PHE A 206 12.89 4.44 -5.28
CA PHE A 206 11.82 4.28 -4.31
C PHE A 206 12.20 3.20 -3.31
N PHE A 207 12.06 3.52 -2.04
CA PHE A 207 12.30 2.62 -0.92
C PHE A 207 11.00 2.48 -0.13
N ASN A 208 10.58 1.25 0.10
CA ASN A 208 9.45 0.90 0.95
C ASN A 208 9.94 -0.02 2.06
N ALA A 209 10.72 0.55 2.98
CA ALA A 209 11.42 -0.19 4.03
C ALA A 209 10.45 -0.68 5.12
N PRO A 210 10.25 -2.00 5.29
CA PRO A 210 9.35 -2.56 6.29
C PRO A 210 9.99 -2.61 7.67
N LEU A 211 9.15 -2.62 8.71
CA LEU A 211 9.54 -3.10 10.01
C LEU A 211 9.64 -4.64 9.96
N LEU A 212 10.85 -5.18 10.02
CA LEU A 212 11.10 -6.61 9.89
C LEU A 212 10.74 -7.38 11.16
N ILE A 213 9.50 -7.82 11.25
CA ILE A 213 9.02 -8.73 12.29
C ILE A 213 8.82 -10.11 11.65
N LYS A 214 9.47 -11.14 12.23
CA LYS A 214 9.49 -12.50 11.66
C LYS A 214 8.08 -13.08 11.57
N GLY A 215 7.71 -13.52 10.36
CA GLY A 215 6.51 -14.31 10.09
C GLY A 215 5.23 -13.49 9.90
N LEU A 216 5.31 -12.16 9.85
CA LEU A 216 4.16 -11.33 9.55
C LEU A 216 3.81 -11.37 8.05
N ASP A 217 2.53 -11.34 7.77
CA ASP A 217 1.91 -11.31 6.45
C ASP A 217 1.93 -9.92 5.81
N SER A 218 2.03 -8.87 6.64
CA SER A 218 2.21 -7.49 6.24
C SER A 218 3.09 -6.73 7.24
N SER A 219 3.50 -5.51 6.88
CA SER A 219 4.22 -4.63 7.79
C SER A 219 4.07 -3.18 7.38
N GLN A 220 4.05 -2.27 8.36
CA GLN A 220 4.24 -0.85 8.09
C GLN A 220 5.54 -0.63 7.32
N VAL A 221 5.48 0.29 6.37
CA VAL A 221 6.64 0.66 5.55
C VAL A 221 6.91 2.16 5.63
N VAL A 222 8.20 2.52 5.72
CA VAL A 222 8.62 3.88 5.46
C VAL A 222 8.91 4.00 3.98
N CYS A 223 8.04 4.72 3.27
CA CYS A 223 8.17 4.97 1.84
C CYS A 223 8.93 6.26 1.58
N ILE A 224 10.04 6.18 0.85
CA ILE A 224 10.87 7.33 0.48
C ILE A 224 11.12 7.29 -1.02
N ALA A 225 10.85 8.41 -1.70
CA ALA A 225 11.20 8.58 -3.11
C ALA A 225 12.29 9.63 -3.31
N GLU A 226 13.23 9.35 -4.22
CA GLU A 226 14.11 10.36 -4.82
C GLU A 226 13.51 10.81 -6.14
N ILE A 227 13.17 12.09 -6.22
CA ILE A 227 12.51 12.72 -7.37
C ILE A 227 13.49 13.67 -8.09
N GLU A 228 13.47 13.64 -9.43
CA GLU A 228 14.20 14.59 -10.29
C GLU A 228 13.56 15.97 -10.26
#